data_b5d29200538601a16a828d7f7921f1a0
#
_entry.id   b5d29200538601a16a828d7f7921f1a0
#
_cell.length_a   1.000
_cell.length_b   1.000
_cell.length_c   1.000
_cell.angle_alpha   90.00
_cell.angle_beta   90.00
_cell.angle_gamma   90.00
#
_symmetry.space_group_name_H-M   'P 1'
#
loop_
_entity.id
_entity.type
_entity.pdbx_description
1 polymer ?
#
loop_
_entity_poly.entity_id
_entity_poly.type
_entity_poly.pdbx_seq_one_letter_code
_entity_poly.pdbx_strand_id
1 'polypeptide(L)'
;MNILDAIGNTSIVRLRRIVPSSCADIFAKLEWENPTGSMKDRMAQAVISRAEEDGRLKPGDTVLEYTGGSTGTSLALVAAAKGYRIHIVTSDAFSQEKRDHMAALGAQLTLVPSEGGRTTKKLILDMIEVARKLSQQPHTYWTDQLNNHDSIAGYHALGEEIWSQTNGEIDSFVHCVGTAASSRGVATVLKRYKPSIKIVAVEPAESSVLLGGQPGPHKIEGVGIGYTPPLWEPSLVDEILAVKTDDAKEMTRRLAREEALFAGTSSGANVIAAIQVAQRLGPGRKVVTLMADSGLKYLSTDVYRSK
;
A
#
# COMPACT_ATOMS: atom_id res chain seq x y z
N MET A 1 5.97 -16.83 -20.13
CA MET A 1 6.10 -16.41 -18.71
C MET A 1 7.08 -15.26 -18.65
N ASN A 2 6.69 -14.15 -18.07
CA ASN A 2 7.55 -12.98 -17.86
C ASN A 2 7.43 -12.50 -16.42
N ILE A 3 8.12 -11.42 -16.04
CA ILE A 3 8.13 -10.94 -14.63
C ILE A 3 6.75 -10.53 -14.12
N LEU A 4 5.83 -10.12 -15.00
CA LEU A 4 4.48 -9.73 -14.61
C LEU A 4 3.64 -10.95 -14.15
N ASP A 5 3.97 -12.14 -14.59
CA ASP A 5 3.31 -13.39 -14.17
C ASP A 5 3.68 -13.78 -12.72
N ALA A 6 4.71 -13.14 -12.16
CA ALA A 6 5.10 -13.29 -10.76
C ALA A 6 4.37 -12.33 -9.81
N ILE A 7 3.51 -11.45 -10.32
CA ILE A 7 2.71 -10.55 -9.50
C ILE A 7 1.50 -11.31 -8.95
N GLY A 8 1.33 -11.28 -7.63
CA GLY A 8 0.23 -11.99 -6.97
C GLY A 8 0.61 -13.39 -6.48
N ASN A 9 -0.37 -14.18 -6.13
CA ASN A 9 -0.22 -15.52 -5.53
C ASN A 9 0.76 -15.55 -4.34
N THR A 10 0.79 -14.47 -3.57
CA THR A 10 1.67 -14.32 -2.41
C THR A 10 1.25 -15.25 -1.28
N SER A 11 2.21 -15.59 -0.41
CA SER A 11 1.96 -16.47 0.72
C SER A 11 1.13 -15.80 1.81
N ILE A 12 0.46 -16.62 2.63
CA ILE A 12 -0.16 -16.21 3.88
C ILE A 12 0.43 -17.02 5.03
N VAL A 13 0.82 -16.36 6.12
CA VAL A 13 1.42 -17.01 7.29
C VAL A 13 0.67 -16.64 8.57
N ARG A 14 0.60 -17.58 9.53
CA ARG A 14 0.03 -17.30 10.84
C ARG A 14 1.10 -16.69 11.76
N LEU A 15 0.78 -15.58 12.40
CA LEU A 15 1.59 -14.99 13.46
C LEU A 15 1.47 -15.84 14.74
N ARG A 16 2.59 -16.08 15.44
CA ARG A 16 2.63 -17.02 16.56
C ARG A 16 3.19 -16.46 17.86
N ARG A 17 4.21 -15.59 17.78
CA ARG A 17 4.96 -15.13 18.97
C ARG A 17 4.44 -13.82 19.52
N ILE A 18 4.00 -12.92 18.64
CA ILE A 18 3.52 -11.58 19.02
C ILE A 18 2.03 -11.56 19.34
N VAL A 19 1.29 -12.63 19.03
CA VAL A 19 -0.15 -12.74 19.27
C VAL A 19 -0.41 -13.45 20.60
N PRO A 20 -1.13 -12.82 21.56
CA PRO A 20 -1.51 -13.49 22.81
C PRO A 20 -2.37 -14.74 22.56
N SER A 21 -2.19 -15.77 23.36
CA SER A 21 -2.88 -17.08 23.18
C SER A 21 -4.41 -17.03 23.37
N SER A 22 -4.91 -15.99 24.03
CA SER A 22 -6.35 -15.75 24.23
C SER A 22 -7.04 -15.03 23.05
N CYS A 23 -6.30 -14.70 22.00
CA CYS A 23 -6.79 -13.98 20.84
C CYS A 23 -7.28 -14.92 19.73
N ALA A 24 -7.97 -14.34 18.75
CA ALA A 24 -8.17 -14.95 17.44
C ALA A 24 -6.84 -15.18 16.73
N ASP A 25 -6.80 -16.15 15.79
CA ASP A 25 -5.65 -16.36 14.95
C ASP A 25 -5.45 -15.17 13.99
N ILE A 26 -4.22 -14.67 13.90
CA ILE A 26 -3.87 -13.60 12.96
C ILE A 26 -3.03 -14.18 11.83
N PHE A 27 -3.48 -13.95 10.61
CA PHE A 27 -2.81 -14.32 9.38
C PHE A 27 -2.28 -13.07 8.67
N ALA A 28 -1.02 -13.11 8.28
CA ALA A 28 -0.33 -12.05 7.55
C ALA A 28 -0.13 -12.46 6.09
N LYS A 29 -0.70 -11.73 5.16
CA LYS A 29 -0.52 -11.90 3.70
C LYS A 29 0.75 -11.17 3.27
N LEU A 30 1.70 -11.89 2.66
CA LEU A 30 3.07 -11.43 2.42
C LEU A 30 3.19 -10.69 1.08
N GLU A 31 2.66 -9.48 0.99
CA GLU A 31 2.64 -8.71 -0.27
C GLU A 31 4.02 -8.20 -0.72
N TRP A 32 5.06 -8.32 0.12
CA TRP A 32 6.43 -8.08 -0.34
C TRP A 32 7.00 -9.18 -1.26
N GLU A 33 6.31 -10.32 -1.43
CA GLU A 33 6.70 -11.37 -2.37
C GLU A 33 6.47 -10.96 -3.83
N ASN A 34 5.70 -9.90 -4.08
CA ASN A 34 5.62 -9.30 -5.40
C ASN A 34 7.00 -8.79 -5.88
N PRO A 35 7.28 -8.76 -7.18
CA PRO A 35 8.61 -8.49 -7.75
C PRO A 35 9.33 -7.24 -7.23
N THR A 36 8.61 -6.13 -6.98
CA THR A 36 9.23 -4.93 -6.39
C THR A 36 9.28 -4.95 -4.87
N GLY A 37 8.81 -6.01 -4.23
CA GLY A 37 8.67 -6.09 -2.77
C GLY A 37 7.50 -5.24 -2.26
N SER A 38 6.38 -5.14 -2.99
CA SER A 38 5.23 -4.35 -2.59
C SER A 38 3.91 -4.80 -3.23
N MET A 39 2.82 -4.67 -2.48
CA MET A 39 1.45 -4.85 -2.97
C MET A 39 1.09 -3.94 -4.14
N LYS A 40 1.85 -2.86 -4.37
CA LYS A 40 1.59 -1.88 -5.43
C LYS A 40 1.81 -2.46 -6.84
N ASP A 41 2.53 -3.57 -6.98
CA ASP A 41 2.71 -4.24 -8.27
C ASP A 41 1.37 -4.68 -8.86
N ARG A 42 0.43 -5.14 -8.03
CA ARG A 42 -0.91 -5.52 -8.44
C ARG A 42 -1.68 -4.36 -9.08
N MET A 43 -1.65 -3.22 -8.42
CA MET A 43 -2.30 -2.01 -8.93
C MET A 43 -1.63 -1.51 -10.21
N ALA A 44 -0.30 -1.45 -10.24
CA ALA A 44 0.45 -0.98 -11.40
C ALA A 44 0.15 -1.82 -12.65
N GLN A 45 0.13 -3.15 -12.52
CA GLN A 45 -0.23 -4.05 -13.60
C GLN A 45 -1.67 -3.81 -14.08
N ALA A 46 -2.63 -3.70 -13.18
CA ALA A 46 -4.03 -3.52 -13.53
C ALA A 46 -4.28 -2.19 -14.26
N VAL A 47 -3.74 -1.08 -13.73
CA VAL A 47 -3.91 0.26 -14.30
C VAL A 47 -3.31 0.35 -15.70
N ILE A 48 -2.11 -0.19 -15.91
CA ILE A 48 -1.46 -0.16 -17.22
C ILE A 48 -2.19 -1.09 -18.20
N SER A 49 -2.52 -2.32 -17.80
CA SER A 49 -3.22 -3.26 -18.70
C SER A 49 -4.59 -2.72 -19.10
N ARG A 50 -5.34 -2.13 -18.18
CA ARG A 50 -6.64 -1.54 -18.50
C ARG A 50 -6.53 -0.35 -19.43
N ALA A 51 -5.53 0.50 -19.25
CA ALA A 51 -5.30 1.65 -20.11
C ALA A 51 -4.88 1.24 -21.53
N GLU A 52 -4.18 0.11 -21.69
CA GLU A 52 -3.89 -0.51 -23.01
C GLU A 52 -5.18 -1.03 -23.67
N GLU A 53 -6.00 -1.77 -22.92
CA GLU A 53 -7.24 -2.37 -23.41
C GLU A 53 -8.23 -1.33 -23.95
N ASP A 54 -8.36 -0.18 -23.30
CA ASP A 54 -9.31 0.89 -23.67
C ASP A 54 -8.66 2.02 -24.48
N GLY A 55 -7.38 1.91 -24.80
CA GLY A 55 -6.66 2.80 -25.73
C GLY A 55 -6.22 4.13 -25.11
N ARG A 56 -6.29 4.30 -23.78
CA ARG A 56 -5.72 5.46 -23.06
C ARG A 56 -4.19 5.45 -23.05
N LEU A 57 -3.58 4.27 -23.15
CA LEU A 57 -2.13 4.08 -23.25
C LEU A 57 -1.80 3.30 -24.52
N LYS A 58 -0.90 3.83 -25.33
CA LYS A 58 -0.50 3.25 -26.63
C LYS A 58 1.01 2.98 -26.67
N PRO A 59 1.47 2.04 -27.52
CA PRO A 59 2.89 1.82 -27.73
C PRO A 59 3.64 3.13 -28.04
N GLY A 60 4.75 3.38 -27.35
CA GLY A 60 5.54 4.61 -27.48
C GLY A 60 5.13 5.75 -26.56
N ASP A 61 4.01 5.65 -25.86
CA ASP A 61 3.61 6.64 -24.87
C ASP A 61 4.51 6.59 -23.61
N THR A 62 4.40 7.63 -22.80
CA THR A 62 5.07 7.74 -21.49
C THR A 62 4.04 7.58 -20.38
N VAL A 63 4.27 6.63 -19.50
CA VAL A 63 3.51 6.51 -18.24
C VAL A 63 3.99 7.57 -17.27
N LEU A 64 3.10 8.32 -16.67
CA LEU A 64 3.40 9.39 -15.71
C LEU A 64 2.71 9.12 -14.37
N GLU A 65 3.43 9.34 -13.27
CA GLU A 65 2.83 9.37 -11.92
C GLU A 65 3.61 10.28 -10.98
N TYR A 66 2.95 10.83 -9.96
CA TYR A 66 3.62 11.41 -8.81
C TYR A 66 3.54 10.46 -7.63
N THR A 67 4.66 10.26 -6.94
CA THR A 67 4.68 9.30 -5.82
C THR A 67 5.91 9.46 -4.93
N GLY A 68 5.73 9.12 -3.64
CA GLY A 68 6.84 9.03 -2.69
C GLY A 68 7.54 7.67 -2.64
N GLY A 69 7.11 6.66 -3.41
CA GLY A 69 7.77 5.37 -3.24
C GLY A 69 7.21 4.20 -4.02
N SER A 70 6.62 3.24 -3.34
CA SER A 70 6.30 1.90 -3.89
C SER A 70 5.45 1.94 -5.18
N THR A 71 4.53 2.88 -5.32
CA THR A 71 3.75 3.04 -6.56
C THR A 71 4.66 3.32 -7.77
N GLY A 72 5.62 4.24 -7.62
CA GLY A 72 6.55 4.57 -8.71
C GLY A 72 7.44 3.40 -9.10
N THR A 73 7.95 2.67 -8.11
CA THR A 73 8.75 1.47 -8.37
C THR A 73 7.94 0.39 -9.10
N SER A 74 6.70 0.17 -8.68
CA SER A 74 5.80 -0.81 -9.29
C SER A 74 5.41 -0.43 -10.72
N LEU A 75 5.10 0.85 -10.97
CA LEU A 75 4.85 1.36 -12.31
C LEU A 75 6.10 1.25 -13.21
N ALA A 76 7.30 1.52 -12.65
CA ALA A 76 8.55 1.38 -13.38
C ALA A 76 8.82 -0.07 -13.78
N LEU A 77 8.55 -1.05 -12.89
CA LEU A 77 8.62 -2.47 -13.21
C LEU A 77 7.72 -2.83 -14.39
N VAL A 78 6.44 -2.44 -14.31
CA VAL A 78 5.45 -2.79 -15.35
C VAL A 78 5.77 -2.09 -16.67
N ALA A 79 6.18 -0.81 -16.62
CA ALA A 79 6.58 -0.06 -17.80
C ALA A 79 7.81 -0.69 -18.48
N ALA A 80 8.84 -1.05 -17.72
CA ALA A 80 10.02 -1.73 -18.24
C ALA A 80 9.66 -3.08 -18.88
N ALA A 81 8.81 -3.87 -18.23
CA ALA A 81 8.40 -5.19 -18.75
C ALA A 81 7.56 -5.10 -20.04
N LYS A 82 6.82 -4.00 -20.22
CA LYS A 82 5.94 -3.76 -21.39
C LYS A 82 6.55 -2.85 -22.45
N GLY A 83 7.74 -2.28 -22.20
CA GLY A 83 8.45 -1.41 -23.15
C GLY A 83 7.96 0.03 -23.20
N TYR A 84 7.31 0.52 -22.16
CA TYR A 84 6.90 1.91 -22.01
C TYR A 84 8.02 2.77 -21.41
N ARG A 85 8.04 4.04 -21.79
CA ARG A 85 8.78 5.05 -21.03
C ARG A 85 8.01 5.36 -19.76
N ILE A 86 8.74 5.70 -18.70
CA ILE A 86 8.12 6.08 -17.43
C ILE A 86 8.75 7.34 -16.87
N HIS A 87 7.91 8.27 -16.42
CA HIS A 87 8.30 9.52 -15.80
C HIS A 87 7.65 9.63 -14.43
N ILE A 88 8.45 9.74 -13.37
CA ILE A 88 7.97 9.85 -12.00
C ILE A 88 8.31 11.22 -11.43
N VAL A 89 7.28 11.91 -10.95
CA VAL A 89 7.43 13.11 -10.13
C VAL A 89 7.55 12.67 -8.67
N THR A 90 8.69 12.96 -8.04
CA THR A 90 8.99 12.57 -6.66
C THR A 90 9.69 13.71 -5.91
N SER A 91 10.20 13.47 -4.71
CA SER A 91 10.86 14.48 -3.90
C SER A 91 12.06 13.91 -3.15
N ASP A 92 12.98 14.78 -2.76
CA ASP A 92 14.07 14.51 -1.83
C ASP A 92 13.61 14.20 -0.39
N ALA A 93 12.35 14.46 -0.07
CA ALA A 93 11.72 14.05 1.19
C ALA A 93 11.60 12.52 1.34
N PHE A 94 11.64 11.78 0.25
CA PHE A 94 11.51 10.32 0.25
C PHE A 94 12.87 9.63 0.23
N SER A 95 12.93 8.38 0.69
CA SER A 95 14.20 7.65 0.85
C SER A 95 14.97 7.52 -0.47
N GLN A 96 16.30 7.56 -0.38
CA GLN A 96 17.18 7.42 -1.54
C GLN A 96 16.97 6.05 -2.20
N GLU A 97 16.82 4.98 -1.41
CA GLU A 97 16.62 3.63 -1.92
C GLU A 97 15.40 3.52 -2.85
N LYS A 98 14.31 4.22 -2.51
CA LYS A 98 13.11 4.23 -3.37
C LYS A 98 13.35 4.95 -4.69
N ARG A 99 14.08 6.08 -4.65
CA ARG A 99 14.45 6.83 -5.86
C ARG A 99 15.41 6.03 -6.74
N ASP A 100 16.42 5.42 -6.15
CA ASP A 100 17.39 4.59 -6.85
C ASP A 100 16.74 3.36 -7.48
N HIS A 101 15.79 2.74 -6.79
CA HIS A 101 15.04 1.59 -7.32
C HIS A 101 14.20 2.00 -8.54
N MET A 102 13.50 3.14 -8.50
CA MET A 102 12.76 3.65 -9.66
C MET A 102 13.69 3.96 -10.83
N ALA A 103 14.83 4.63 -10.58
CA ALA A 103 15.81 4.96 -11.60
C ALA A 103 16.46 3.71 -12.22
N ALA A 104 16.81 2.71 -11.41
CA ALA A 104 17.36 1.43 -11.87
C ALA A 104 16.41 0.66 -12.80
N LEU A 105 15.09 0.83 -12.62
CA LEU A 105 14.06 0.29 -13.51
C LEU A 105 13.78 1.18 -14.74
N GLY A 106 14.60 2.23 -14.97
CA GLY A 106 14.53 3.08 -16.14
C GLY A 106 13.60 4.30 -16.01
N ALA A 107 13.11 4.60 -14.80
CA ALA A 107 12.25 5.78 -14.61
C ALA A 107 13.07 7.09 -14.75
N GLN A 108 12.55 8.02 -15.57
CA GLN A 108 12.94 9.42 -15.49
C GLN A 108 12.34 10.03 -14.22
N LEU A 109 13.16 10.73 -13.43
CA LEU A 109 12.71 11.35 -12.18
C LEU A 109 12.70 12.87 -12.29
N THR A 110 11.57 13.50 -11.94
CA THR A 110 11.50 14.94 -11.65
C THR A 110 11.40 15.13 -10.14
N LEU A 111 12.41 15.81 -9.56
CA LEU A 111 12.46 16.06 -8.13
C LEU A 111 11.81 17.40 -7.78
N VAL A 112 10.78 17.37 -6.96
CA VAL A 112 10.18 18.55 -6.32
C VAL A 112 10.87 18.75 -4.97
N PRO A 113 11.53 19.90 -4.75
CA PRO A 113 12.28 20.15 -3.52
C PRO A 113 11.35 20.21 -2.31
N SER A 114 11.78 19.57 -1.21
CA SER A 114 11.07 19.58 0.06
C SER A 114 11.61 20.68 1.00
N GLU A 115 10.83 21.06 1.99
CA GLU A 115 11.29 21.95 3.07
C GLU A 115 11.88 21.09 4.20
N GLY A 116 13.21 21.01 4.24
CA GLY A 116 13.96 20.26 5.26
C GLY A 116 13.71 18.74 5.24
N GLY A 117 13.52 18.15 4.07
CA GLY A 117 13.33 16.70 3.92
C GLY A 117 12.00 16.20 4.48
N ARG A 118 10.97 17.05 4.61
CA ARG A 118 9.69 16.68 5.22
C ARG A 118 8.59 16.51 4.17
N THR A 119 7.79 15.48 4.35
CA THR A 119 6.54 15.33 3.60
C THR A 119 5.47 16.23 4.20
N THR A 120 5.02 17.22 3.43
CA THR A 120 3.97 18.16 3.81
C THR A 120 2.83 18.13 2.80
N LYS A 121 1.64 18.61 3.20
CA LYS A 121 0.51 18.78 2.27
C LYS A 121 0.91 19.64 1.07
N LYS A 122 1.66 20.73 1.32
CA LYS A 122 2.16 21.62 0.26
C LYS A 122 3.02 20.85 -0.74
N LEU A 123 4.00 20.05 -0.27
CA LEU A 123 4.85 19.25 -1.14
C LEU A 123 4.03 18.30 -2.02
N ILE A 124 3.03 17.62 -1.46
CA ILE A 124 2.17 16.71 -2.23
C ILE A 124 1.39 17.48 -3.31
N LEU A 125 0.84 18.65 -2.98
CA LEU A 125 0.13 19.48 -3.95
C LEU A 125 1.07 20.02 -5.05
N ASP A 126 2.29 20.41 -4.69
CA ASP A 126 3.31 20.83 -5.65
C ASP A 126 3.69 19.68 -6.61
N MET A 127 3.84 18.47 -6.10
CA MET A 127 4.09 17.27 -6.93
C MET A 127 2.92 16.98 -7.87
N ILE A 128 1.69 17.07 -7.40
CA ILE A 128 0.47 16.89 -8.21
C ILE A 128 0.43 17.94 -9.34
N GLU A 129 0.75 19.19 -9.03
CA GLU A 129 0.74 20.27 -10.02
C GLU A 129 1.82 20.07 -11.10
N VAL A 130 3.01 19.60 -10.71
CA VAL A 130 4.06 19.23 -11.67
C VAL A 130 3.60 18.07 -12.56
N ALA A 131 3.02 17.02 -11.98
CA ALA A 131 2.49 15.89 -12.74
C ALA A 131 1.36 16.33 -13.70
N ARG A 132 0.46 17.22 -13.26
CA ARG A 132 -0.61 17.78 -14.10
C ARG A 132 -0.06 18.55 -15.29
N LYS A 133 0.99 19.35 -15.12
CA LYS A 133 1.65 20.06 -16.23
C LYS A 133 2.29 19.07 -17.22
N LEU A 134 2.98 18.06 -16.71
CA LEU A 134 3.60 17.04 -17.55
C LEU A 134 2.56 16.19 -18.29
N SER A 135 1.39 15.94 -17.70
CA SER A 135 0.32 15.15 -18.34
C SER A 135 -0.30 15.82 -19.57
N GLN A 136 -0.08 17.14 -19.75
CA GLN A 136 -0.52 17.85 -20.96
C GLN A 136 0.39 17.61 -22.17
N GLN A 137 1.54 16.96 -21.97
CA GLN A 137 2.44 16.65 -23.08
C GLN A 137 1.83 15.53 -23.94
N PRO A 138 1.99 15.60 -25.28
CA PRO A 138 1.56 14.54 -26.17
C PRO A 138 2.14 13.19 -25.77
N HIS A 139 1.40 12.13 -25.99
CA HIS A 139 1.85 10.76 -25.71
C HIS A 139 2.20 10.52 -24.23
N THR A 140 1.42 11.13 -23.31
CA THR A 140 1.59 10.96 -21.87
C THR A 140 0.30 10.46 -21.24
N TYR A 141 0.38 9.30 -20.58
CA TYR A 141 -0.69 8.73 -19.79
C TYR A 141 -0.36 8.91 -18.30
N TRP A 142 -1.13 9.73 -17.61
CA TRP A 142 -1.04 9.89 -16.16
C TRP A 142 -1.91 8.85 -15.47
N THR A 143 -1.31 7.99 -14.64
CA THR A 143 -2.00 6.91 -13.93
C THR A 143 -2.91 7.40 -12.82
N ASP A 144 -2.65 8.58 -12.24
CA ASP A 144 -3.46 9.28 -11.22
C ASP A 144 -3.97 8.35 -10.11
N GLN A 145 -3.05 7.78 -9.35
CA GLN A 145 -3.31 6.73 -8.35
C GLN A 145 -4.39 7.06 -7.31
N LEU A 146 -4.67 8.35 -7.08
CA LEU A 146 -5.68 8.77 -6.10
C LEU A 146 -7.11 8.74 -6.66
N ASN A 147 -7.27 8.89 -7.97
CA ASN A 147 -8.58 8.99 -8.62
C ASN A 147 -8.87 7.79 -9.54
N ASN A 148 -7.87 7.01 -9.91
CA ASN A 148 -8.01 5.94 -10.88
C ASN A 148 -8.70 4.70 -10.30
N HIS A 149 -9.93 4.46 -10.71
CA HIS A 149 -10.73 3.32 -10.28
C HIS A 149 -10.19 1.96 -10.74
N ASP A 150 -9.38 1.90 -11.81
CA ASP A 150 -8.76 0.65 -12.27
C ASP A 150 -7.82 0.06 -11.21
N SER A 151 -7.26 0.90 -10.35
CA SER A 151 -6.42 0.47 -9.23
C SER A 151 -7.16 -0.41 -8.23
N ILE A 152 -8.49 -0.24 -8.08
CA ILE A 152 -9.33 -1.05 -7.20
C ILE A 152 -9.41 -2.48 -7.71
N ALA A 153 -9.63 -2.64 -9.02
CA ALA A 153 -9.70 -3.95 -9.67
C ALA A 153 -8.39 -4.75 -9.53
N GLY A 154 -7.24 -4.05 -9.52
CA GLY A 154 -5.94 -4.68 -9.28
C GLY A 154 -5.81 -5.41 -7.94
N TYR A 155 -6.66 -5.10 -6.98
CA TYR A 155 -6.67 -5.76 -5.67
C TYR A 155 -7.78 -6.80 -5.50
N HIS A 156 -8.62 -7.05 -6.51
CA HIS A 156 -9.63 -8.10 -6.43
C HIS A 156 -8.98 -9.47 -6.28
N ALA A 157 -7.93 -9.76 -7.06
CA ALA A 157 -7.20 -11.02 -6.97
C ALA A 157 -6.61 -11.25 -5.55
N LEU A 158 -6.16 -10.19 -4.86
CA LEU A 158 -5.72 -10.29 -3.46
C LEU A 158 -6.85 -10.74 -2.53
N GLY A 159 -8.07 -10.23 -2.74
CA GLY A 159 -9.25 -10.67 -1.99
C GLY A 159 -9.60 -12.14 -2.26
N GLU A 160 -9.51 -12.59 -3.53
CA GLU A 160 -9.73 -13.98 -3.91
C GLU A 160 -8.69 -14.92 -3.28
N GLU A 161 -7.42 -14.52 -3.31
CA GLU A 161 -6.33 -15.28 -2.67
C GLU A 161 -6.55 -15.41 -1.15
N ILE A 162 -6.90 -14.32 -0.46
CA ILE A 162 -7.19 -14.34 0.97
C ILE A 162 -8.36 -15.29 1.26
N TRP A 163 -9.44 -15.20 0.51
CA TRP A 163 -10.59 -16.08 0.66
C TRP A 163 -10.22 -17.56 0.49
N SER A 164 -9.53 -17.88 -0.60
CA SER A 164 -9.08 -19.25 -0.90
C SER A 164 -8.10 -19.77 0.14
N GLN A 165 -7.07 -19.01 0.51
CA GLN A 165 -6.01 -19.42 1.43
C GLN A 165 -6.50 -19.57 2.88
N THR A 166 -7.63 -18.95 3.23
CA THR A 166 -8.29 -19.14 4.53
C THR A 166 -9.42 -20.18 4.50
N ASN A 167 -9.64 -20.84 3.35
CA ASN A 167 -10.77 -21.73 3.11
C ASN A 167 -12.14 -21.08 3.41
N GLY A 168 -12.26 -19.78 3.19
CA GLY A 168 -13.45 -18.99 3.52
C GLY A 168 -13.69 -18.74 5.01
N GLU A 169 -12.78 -19.18 5.87
CA GLU A 169 -12.89 -19.05 7.33
C GLU A 169 -12.21 -17.77 7.82
N ILE A 170 -12.66 -16.62 7.34
CA ILE A 170 -12.19 -15.31 7.79
C ILE A 170 -13.32 -14.56 8.49
N ASP A 171 -13.04 -13.94 9.64
CA ASP A 171 -13.98 -13.13 10.42
C ASP A 171 -13.71 -11.63 10.29
N SER A 172 -12.44 -11.22 10.12
CA SER A 172 -12.08 -9.82 9.92
C SER A 172 -10.88 -9.65 8.99
N PHE A 173 -10.92 -8.59 8.19
CA PHE A 173 -9.80 -8.08 7.39
C PHE A 173 -9.39 -6.71 7.90
N VAL A 174 -8.11 -6.53 8.23
CA VAL A 174 -7.55 -5.31 8.84
C VAL A 174 -6.48 -4.75 7.93
N HIS A 175 -6.61 -3.48 7.49
CA HIS A 175 -5.63 -2.88 6.58
C HIS A 175 -5.56 -1.35 6.68
N CYS A 176 -4.34 -0.82 6.64
CA CYS A 176 -4.07 0.61 6.57
C CYS A 176 -4.55 1.26 5.27
N VAL A 177 -5.07 2.48 5.37
CA VAL A 177 -5.60 3.23 4.24
C VAL A 177 -4.59 4.26 3.74
N GLY A 178 -4.15 4.09 2.48
CA GLY A 178 -3.42 5.09 1.70
C GLY A 178 -4.34 5.74 0.67
N THR A 179 -4.32 5.27 -0.58
CA THR A 179 -5.25 5.69 -1.65
C THR A 179 -6.66 5.10 -1.52
N ALA A 180 -6.86 4.19 -0.59
CA ALA A 180 -8.05 3.36 -0.38
C ALA A 180 -8.30 2.26 -1.45
N ALA A 181 -7.58 2.24 -2.56
CA ALA A 181 -7.80 1.25 -3.62
C ALA A 181 -7.69 -0.20 -3.12
N SER A 182 -6.67 -0.52 -2.32
CA SER A 182 -6.46 -1.87 -1.80
C SER A 182 -7.50 -2.29 -0.76
N SER A 183 -7.82 -1.42 0.19
CA SER A 183 -8.86 -1.70 1.19
C SER A 183 -10.22 -1.91 0.52
N ARG A 184 -10.58 -1.04 -0.44
CA ARG A 184 -11.82 -1.15 -1.21
C ARG A 184 -11.84 -2.41 -2.08
N GLY A 185 -10.78 -2.69 -2.83
CA GLY A 185 -10.70 -3.86 -3.73
C GLY A 185 -10.83 -5.18 -2.97
N VAL A 186 -10.09 -5.35 -1.88
CA VAL A 186 -10.17 -6.55 -1.05
C VAL A 186 -11.53 -6.66 -0.36
N ALA A 187 -12.02 -5.56 0.23
CA ALA A 187 -13.32 -5.54 0.93
C ALA A 187 -14.48 -5.91 -0.01
N THR A 188 -14.47 -5.39 -1.25
CA THR A 188 -15.49 -5.72 -2.27
C THR A 188 -15.56 -7.24 -2.50
N VAL A 189 -14.43 -7.91 -2.62
CA VAL A 189 -14.39 -9.36 -2.85
C VAL A 189 -14.82 -10.12 -1.60
N LEU A 190 -14.24 -9.81 -0.45
CA LEU A 190 -14.55 -10.52 0.80
C LEU A 190 -16.02 -10.37 1.20
N LYS A 191 -16.58 -9.16 1.10
CA LYS A 191 -18.02 -8.92 1.39
C LYS A 191 -18.94 -9.64 0.41
N ARG A 192 -18.53 -9.83 -0.86
CA ARG A 192 -19.29 -10.62 -1.84
C ARG A 192 -19.41 -12.09 -1.43
N TYR A 193 -18.33 -12.67 -0.90
CA TYR A 193 -18.33 -14.06 -0.43
C TYR A 193 -19.05 -14.23 0.92
N LYS A 194 -18.79 -13.34 1.86
CA LYS A 194 -19.34 -13.40 3.22
C LYS A 194 -19.59 -11.98 3.75
N PRO A 195 -20.84 -11.45 3.58
CA PRO A 195 -21.18 -10.08 3.98
C PRO A 195 -20.90 -9.76 5.46
N SER A 196 -20.84 -10.78 6.32
CA SER A 196 -20.56 -10.63 7.76
C SER A 196 -19.09 -10.43 8.13
N ILE A 197 -18.15 -10.57 7.18
CA ILE A 197 -16.74 -10.28 7.44
C ILE A 197 -16.59 -8.82 7.87
N LYS A 198 -15.90 -8.60 8.98
CA LYS A 198 -15.62 -7.24 9.46
C LYS A 198 -14.42 -6.64 8.73
N ILE A 199 -14.63 -5.53 8.08
CA ILE A 199 -13.59 -4.75 7.41
C ILE A 199 -13.16 -3.62 8.34
N VAL A 200 -11.89 -3.65 8.75
CA VAL A 200 -11.31 -2.67 9.66
C VAL A 200 -10.25 -1.86 8.95
N ALA A 201 -10.52 -0.58 8.78
CA ALA A 201 -9.57 0.38 8.22
C ALA A 201 -8.63 0.90 9.32
N VAL A 202 -7.38 1.14 8.96
CA VAL A 202 -6.37 1.66 9.90
C VAL A 202 -5.79 2.94 9.35
N GLU A 203 -5.66 3.95 10.23
CA GLU A 203 -5.02 5.22 9.91
C GLU A 203 -4.01 5.64 11.00
N PRO A 204 -3.07 6.57 10.71
CA PRO A 204 -2.20 7.12 11.74
C PRO A 204 -2.99 7.93 12.77
N ALA A 205 -2.74 7.72 14.06
CA ALA A 205 -3.38 8.47 15.14
C ALA A 205 -3.09 9.97 15.08
N GLU A 206 -1.92 10.34 14.56
CA GLU A 206 -1.50 11.72 14.36
C GLU A 206 -2.21 12.41 13.18
N SER A 207 -2.88 11.64 12.31
CA SER A 207 -3.60 12.10 11.12
C SER A 207 -4.88 11.31 10.91
N SER A 208 -5.77 11.35 11.90
CA SER A 208 -6.98 10.51 11.99
C SER A 208 -8.18 11.10 11.23
N VAL A 209 -7.99 11.42 9.97
CA VAL A 209 -9.00 12.14 9.15
C VAL A 209 -10.23 11.30 8.82
N LEU A 210 -10.10 9.97 8.74
CA LEU A 210 -11.23 9.08 8.50
C LEU A 210 -12.14 8.96 9.72
N LEU A 211 -11.59 9.16 10.93
CA LEU A 211 -12.33 9.28 12.19
C LEU A 211 -12.86 10.69 12.44
N GLY A 212 -12.70 11.63 11.50
CA GLY A 212 -13.13 13.02 11.65
C GLY A 212 -12.16 13.91 12.43
N GLY A 213 -10.93 13.43 12.68
CA GLY A 213 -9.85 14.20 13.30
C GLY A 213 -9.13 15.12 12.31
N GLN A 214 -8.10 15.81 12.82
CA GLN A 214 -7.30 16.73 12.01
C GLN A 214 -6.12 16.00 11.34
N PRO A 215 -5.68 16.43 10.14
CA PRO A 215 -4.45 15.95 9.55
C PRO A 215 -3.25 16.43 10.37
N GLY A 216 -2.26 15.55 10.54
CA GLY A 216 -1.03 15.84 11.25
C GLY A 216 0.16 15.06 10.71
N PRO A 217 1.39 15.46 11.08
CA PRO A 217 2.60 14.79 10.63
C PRO A 217 2.76 13.43 11.31
N HIS A 218 3.04 12.42 10.51
CA HIS A 218 3.33 11.05 10.96
C HIS A 218 4.46 10.43 10.12
N LYS A 219 4.92 9.25 10.52
CA LYS A 219 5.97 8.48 9.82
C LYS A 219 5.57 7.05 9.50
N ILE A 220 4.28 6.77 9.38
CA ILE A 220 3.78 5.52 8.80
C ILE A 220 3.68 5.73 7.29
N GLU A 221 4.69 5.28 6.55
CA GLU A 221 4.81 5.58 5.12
C GLU A 221 3.75 4.86 4.27
N GLY A 222 3.29 5.54 3.22
CA GLY A 222 2.35 5.01 2.23
C GLY A 222 0.87 5.04 2.63
N VAL A 223 0.54 5.64 3.78
CA VAL A 223 -0.82 5.74 4.33
C VAL A 223 -1.06 7.14 4.89
N GLY A 224 -2.29 7.47 5.25
CA GLY A 224 -2.62 8.71 5.98
C GLY A 224 -2.27 9.98 5.20
N ILE A 225 -2.80 10.15 3.98
CA ILE A 225 -2.46 11.26 3.06
C ILE A 225 -2.93 12.64 3.51
N GLY A 226 -3.53 12.76 4.72
CA GLY A 226 -3.95 14.03 5.31
C GLY A 226 -5.33 14.53 4.87
N TYR A 227 -6.05 13.75 4.09
CA TYR A 227 -7.45 13.97 3.72
C TYR A 227 -8.11 12.65 3.33
N THR A 228 -9.44 12.61 3.26
CA THR A 228 -10.18 11.42 2.82
C THR A 228 -9.87 11.12 1.36
N PRO A 229 -9.29 9.94 1.04
CA PRO A 229 -8.95 9.61 -0.35
C PRO A 229 -10.19 9.56 -1.25
N PRO A 230 -10.11 10.00 -2.52
CA PRO A 230 -11.26 9.95 -3.45
C PRO A 230 -11.83 8.53 -3.67
N LEU A 231 -10.99 7.50 -3.55
CA LEU A 231 -11.42 6.10 -3.71
C LEU A 231 -11.99 5.49 -2.42
N TRP A 232 -12.07 6.24 -1.32
CA TRP A 232 -12.62 5.78 -0.05
C TRP A 232 -14.09 5.39 -0.19
N GLU A 233 -14.45 4.20 0.33
CA GLU A 233 -15.81 3.67 0.29
C GLU A 233 -16.26 3.28 1.70
N PRO A 234 -16.84 4.21 2.45
CA PRO A 234 -17.20 3.97 3.86
C PRO A 234 -18.25 2.88 4.05
N SER A 235 -19.10 2.62 3.05
CA SER A 235 -20.12 1.57 3.12
C SER A 235 -19.55 0.15 3.22
N LEU A 236 -18.30 -0.04 2.83
CA LEU A 236 -17.60 -1.33 2.93
C LEU A 236 -16.87 -1.50 4.28
N VAL A 237 -16.76 -0.46 5.09
CA VAL A 237 -15.92 -0.45 6.30
C VAL A 237 -16.80 -0.51 7.54
N ASP A 238 -16.53 -1.47 8.40
CA ASP A 238 -17.29 -1.68 9.65
C ASP A 238 -16.68 -0.90 10.83
N GLU A 239 -15.36 -0.64 10.80
CA GLU A 239 -14.63 0.02 11.89
C GLU A 239 -13.39 0.74 11.37
N ILE A 240 -12.99 1.81 12.04
CA ILE A 240 -11.73 2.52 11.79
C ILE A 240 -10.92 2.54 13.08
N LEU A 241 -9.65 2.17 13.02
CA LEU A 241 -8.71 2.19 14.15
C LEU A 241 -7.55 3.14 13.86
N ALA A 242 -7.14 3.88 14.88
CA ALA A 242 -5.99 4.77 14.79
C ALA A 242 -4.78 4.16 15.52
N VAL A 243 -3.60 4.18 14.86
CA VAL A 243 -2.35 3.63 15.41
C VAL A 243 -1.29 4.72 15.42
N LYS A 244 -0.59 4.89 16.54
CA LYS A 244 0.52 5.86 16.67
C LYS A 244 1.74 5.42 15.89
N THR A 245 2.45 6.40 15.33
CA THR A 245 3.69 6.18 14.57
C THR A 245 4.73 5.37 15.35
N ASP A 246 4.97 5.72 16.60
CA ASP A 246 6.02 5.06 17.40
C ASP A 246 5.65 3.61 17.73
N ASP A 247 4.38 3.33 18.00
CA ASP A 247 3.88 1.98 18.21
C ASP A 247 4.00 1.13 16.93
N ALA A 248 3.65 1.72 15.78
CA ALA A 248 3.81 1.05 14.48
C ALA A 248 5.27 0.69 14.19
N LYS A 249 6.21 1.60 14.45
CA LYS A 249 7.65 1.34 14.28
C LYS A 249 8.15 0.25 15.21
N GLU A 250 7.74 0.27 16.48
CA GLU A 250 8.16 -0.76 17.45
C GLU A 250 7.59 -2.12 17.04
N MET A 251 6.32 -2.19 16.65
CA MET A 251 5.74 -3.44 16.15
C MET A 251 6.45 -3.94 14.89
N THR A 252 6.87 -3.04 13.99
CA THR A 252 7.65 -3.39 12.80
C THR A 252 8.99 -4.04 13.18
N ARG A 253 9.68 -3.54 14.19
CA ARG A 253 10.90 -4.15 14.73
C ARG A 253 10.64 -5.51 15.38
N ARG A 254 9.55 -5.63 16.13
CA ARG A 254 9.12 -6.88 16.76
C ARG A 254 8.77 -7.95 15.72
N LEU A 255 8.05 -7.58 14.65
CA LEU A 255 7.78 -8.48 13.52
C LEU A 255 9.07 -9.08 12.96
N ALA A 256 10.10 -8.25 12.74
CA ALA A 256 11.38 -8.73 12.24
C ALA A 256 12.08 -9.68 13.23
N ARG A 257 12.09 -9.37 14.51
CA ARG A 257 12.84 -10.12 15.55
C ARG A 257 12.11 -11.34 16.08
N GLU A 258 10.79 -11.25 16.23
CA GLU A 258 9.99 -12.28 16.89
C GLU A 258 9.29 -13.20 15.88
N GLU A 259 8.90 -12.69 14.71
CA GLU A 259 8.20 -13.47 13.66
C GLU A 259 9.06 -13.73 12.42
N ALA A 260 10.27 -13.16 12.33
CA ALA A 260 11.14 -13.13 11.15
C ALA A 260 10.47 -12.50 9.91
N LEU A 261 9.55 -11.55 10.12
CA LEU A 261 8.81 -10.84 9.08
C LEU A 261 9.38 -9.42 8.92
N PHE A 262 10.19 -9.23 7.86
CA PHE A 262 10.88 -7.98 7.59
C PHE A 262 10.06 -7.06 6.69
N ALA A 263 9.30 -6.13 7.30
CA ALA A 263 8.26 -5.35 6.63
C ALA A 263 8.41 -3.83 6.86
N GLY A 264 7.58 -3.03 6.20
CA GLY A 264 7.49 -1.58 6.40
C GLY A 264 6.59 -1.19 7.58
N THR A 265 6.57 0.12 7.92
CA THR A 265 5.85 0.66 9.09
C THR A 265 4.34 0.48 9.03
N SER A 266 3.74 0.52 7.85
CA SER A 266 2.30 0.25 7.68
C SER A 266 1.93 -1.18 8.04
N SER A 267 2.85 -2.14 7.87
CA SER A 267 2.67 -3.53 8.32
C SER A 267 2.65 -3.63 9.84
N GLY A 268 3.50 -2.85 10.54
CA GLY A 268 3.45 -2.75 12.00
C GLY A 268 2.12 -2.18 12.50
N ALA A 269 1.62 -1.13 11.87
CA ALA A 269 0.32 -0.55 12.19
C ALA A 269 -0.83 -1.55 11.94
N ASN A 270 -0.78 -2.26 10.82
CA ASN A 270 -1.72 -3.33 10.49
C ASN A 270 -1.78 -4.40 11.59
N VAL A 271 -0.64 -4.86 12.08
CA VAL A 271 -0.57 -5.91 13.11
C VAL A 271 -1.06 -5.41 14.47
N ILE A 272 -0.76 -4.17 14.86
CA ILE A 272 -1.32 -3.59 16.10
C ILE A 272 -2.85 -3.60 16.06
N ALA A 273 -3.42 -3.09 14.99
CA ALA A 273 -4.87 -3.07 14.82
C ALA A 273 -5.44 -4.50 14.74
N ALA A 274 -4.77 -5.42 14.04
CA ALA A 274 -5.17 -6.82 13.97
C ALA A 274 -5.17 -7.50 15.34
N ILE A 275 -4.19 -7.22 16.22
CA ILE A 275 -4.17 -7.72 17.59
C ILE A 275 -5.35 -7.17 18.40
N GLN A 276 -5.68 -5.88 18.29
CA GLN A 276 -6.85 -5.31 18.98
C GLN A 276 -8.16 -5.98 18.54
N VAL A 277 -8.31 -6.22 17.24
CA VAL A 277 -9.48 -6.95 16.69
C VAL A 277 -9.48 -8.40 17.18
N ALA A 278 -8.34 -9.07 17.12
CA ALA A 278 -8.21 -10.47 17.53
C ALA A 278 -8.52 -10.69 19.03
N GLN A 279 -8.12 -9.74 19.89
CA GLN A 279 -8.45 -9.76 21.32
C GLN A 279 -9.96 -9.71 21.56
N ARG A 280 -10.68 -8.87 20.81
CA ARG A 280 -12.14 -8.74 20.93
C ARG A 280 -12.91 -9.94 20.37
N LEU A 281 -12.37 -10.56 19.31
CA LEU A 281 -13.00 -11.73 18.69
C LEU A 281 -12.81 -13.01 19.51
N GLY A 282 -11.67 -13.14 20.20
CA GLY A 282 -11.34 -14.33 20.99
C GLY A 282 -10.93 -15.56 20.17
N PRO A 283 -10.60 -16.68 20.85
CA PRO A 283 -10.12 -17.89 20.20
C PRO A 283 -11.12 -18.49 19.20
N GLY A 284 -10.60 -19.22 18.22
CA GLY A 284 -11.41 -19.89 17.19
C GLY A 284 -11.90 -18.97 16.06
N ARG A 285 -11.50 -17.70 16.07
CA ARG A 285 -11.75 -16.74 15.01
C ARG A 285 -10.48 -16.45 14.22
N LYS A 286 -10.62 -15.88 13.00
CA LYS A 286 -9.51 -15.58 12.11
C LYS A 286 -9.53 -14.12 11.66
N VAL A 287 -8.41 -13.44 11.86
CA VAL A 287 -8.15 -12.09 11.37
C VAL A 287 -7.08 -12.16 10.29
N VAL A 288 -7.28 -11.50 9.17
CA VAL A 288 -6.27 -11.37 8.12
C VAL A 288 -5.80 -9.93 8.03
N THR A 289 -4.50 -9.75 7.88
CA THR A 289 -3.89 -8.45 7.62
C THR A 289 -2.79 -8.55 6.58
N LEU A 290 -2.25 -7.41 6.11
CA LEU A 290 -1.25 -7.35 5.05
C LEU A 290 0.12 -6.94 5.57
N MET A 291 1.16 -7.62 5.08
CA MET A 291 2.53 -7.14 5.07
C MET A 291 2.73 -6.40 3.73
N ALA A 292 2.45 -5.10 3.72
CA ALA A 292 2.23 -4.33 2.50
C ALA A 292 3.47 -4.19 1.61
N ASP A 293 4.66 -4.11 2.23
CA ASP A 293 5.94 -4.02 1.52
C ASP A 293 7.13 -4.50 2.38
N SER A 294 8.27 -4.68 1.70
CA SER A 294 9.51 -5.17 2.30
C SER A 294 10.20 -4.12 3.18
N GLY A 295 10.74 -4.56 4.31
CA GLY A 295 11.61 -3.77 5.19
C GLY A 295 12.90 -3.26 4.51
N LEU A 296 13.33 -3.88 3.40
CA LEU A 296 14.47 -3.43 2.61
C LEU A 296 14.33 -1.97 2.12
N LYS A 297 13.09 -1.49 1.96
CA LYS A 297 12.79 -0.11 1.54
C LYS A 297 12.98 0.93 2.65
N TYR A 298 13.32 0.49 3.87
CA TYR A 298 13.35 1.31 5.09
C TYR A 298 14.70 1.25 5.83
N LEU A 299 15.73 0.63 5.24
CA LEU A 299 17.04 0.44 5.87
C LEU A 299 17.74 1.75 6.22
N SER A 300 17.55 2.82 5.45
CA SER A 300 18.10 4.14 5.73
C SER A 300 17.29 4.96 6.74
N THR A 301 16.08 4.50 7.08
CA THR A 301 15.18 5.22 7.99
C THR A 301 15.44 4.89 9.46
N ASP A 302 14.82 5.66 10.36
CA ASP A 302 14.88 5.46 11.81
C ASP A 302 14.10 4.22 12.32
N VAL A 303 13.48 3.46 11.42
CA VAL A 303 12.76 2.23 11.77
C VAL A 303 13.72 1.13 12.19
N TYR A 304 14.78 0.90 11.41
CA TYR A 304 15.73 -0.19 11.59
C TYR A 304 17.14 0.28 12.00
N ARG A 305 17.46 1.56 11.89
CA ARG A 305 18.71 2.10 12.39
C ARG A 305 18.58 2.41 13.88
N SER A 306 19.44 1.81 14.70
CA SER A 306 19.70 2.30 16.06
C SER A 306 20.31 3.71 15.94
N LYS A 307 19.81 4.64 16.75
CA LYS A 307 20.49 5.92 16.93
C LYS A 307 21.81 5.68 17.65
#